data_3b435ef90138332e5ef799da167204b5
#
_entry.id   3b435ef90138332e5ef799da167204b5
#
_cell.length_a   1.000
_cell.length_b   1.000
_cell.length_c   1.000
_cell.angle_alpha   90.00
_cell.angle_beta   90.00
_cell.angle_gamma   90.00
#
_symmetry.space_group_name_H-M   'P 1'
#
loop_
_entity.id
_entity.type
_entity.pdbx_description
1 polymer ?
#
loop_
_entity_poly.entity_id
_entity_poly.type
_entity_poly.pdbx_seq_one_letter_code
_entity_poly.pdbx_strand_id
1 'polypeptide(L)'
;EPTILKGAIRCPYHSWCYKQTGAVVATPHIGGPGYNYHSGINKNELPLIEARSHIWRDVIFINPDGMAPPFEEVHKPLLDRWAVFDQPMYSDMSDSSFHLDVNTNWKLAVENYLESYHLPWIHPGLNSYSKLEDHENIVEYGHYAGQISNKYIPRYSTGKLFNEFQNLGPEWDTKGEYVVLFPNLILGVQKDHVFNLIIEPLGPNQIKEHIEIYYSDPSMLSDEYQQTRQENAKLWKTVFEEDIFVVEGMQKGRYAKGFDGGRFSPIMDEPTHVFHDWYARQILNTL
;
A
#
# COMPACT_ATOMS: atom_id res chain seq x y z
N GLU A 1 10.98 -17.10 -7.88
CA GLU A 1 10.82 -15.98 -8.83
C GLU A 1 9.39 -15.95 -9.37
N PRO A 2 8.80 -14.79 -9.60
CA PRO A 2 7.49 -14.67 -10.22
C PRO A 2 7.46 -15.35 -11.57
N THR A 3 6.39 -16.10 -11.84
CA THR A 3 6.25 -16.81 -13.12
C THR A 3 4.78 -16.89 -13.55
N ILE A 4 4.56 -16.89 -14.85
CA ILE A 4 3.23 -17.12 -15.42
C ILE A 4 3.02 -18.63 -15.57
N LEU A 5 2.07 -19.16 -14.82
CA LEU A 5 1.71 -20.57 -14.87
C LEU A 5 0.89 -20.87 -16.16
N LYS A 6 1.47 -21.69 -17.05
CA LYS A 6 0.82 -22.16 -18.29
C LYS A 6 0.31 -23.60 -18.18
N GLY A 7 -0.17 -24.02 -17.04
CA GLY A 7 -0.61 -25.40 -16.84
C GLY A 7 -0.89 -25.74 -15.39
N ALA A 8 -0.48 -26.93 -14.96
CA ALA A 8 -0.68 -27.40 -13.60
C ALA A 8 0.31 -26.74 -12.63
N ILE A 9 -0.18 -26.44 -11.43
CA ILE A 9 0.64 -26.04 -10.28
C ILE A 9 1.31 -27.31 -9.75
N ARG A 10 2.64 -27.33 -9.65
CA ARG A 10 3.40 -28.48 -9.16
C ARG A 10 4.09 -28.15 -7.84
N CYS A 11 3.78 -28.91 -6.80
CA CYS A 11 4.47 -28.81 -5.51
C CYS A 11 5.92 -29.29 -5.69
N PRO A 12 6.94 -28.48 -5.30
CA PRO A 12 8.34 -28.87 -5.45
C PRO A 12 8.78 -29.98 -4.51
N TYR A 13 8.02 -30.26 -3.44
CA TYR A 13 8.39 -31.26 -2.42
C TYR A 13 8.15 -32.69 -2.93
N HIS A 14 6.89 -33.07 -3.17
CA HIS A 14 6.54 -34.44 -3.60
C HIS A 14 5.94 -34.50 -5.02
N SER A 15 6.04 -33.40 -5.79
CA SER A 15 5.54 -33.29 -7.15
C SER A 15 4.04 -33.50 -7.30
N TRP A 16 3.27 -33.28 -6.24
CA TRP A 16 1.81 -33.23 -6.40
C TRP A 16 1.42 -32.15 -7.40
N CYS A 17 0.48 -32.45 -8.26
CA CYS A 17 0.03 -31.53 -9.29
C CYS A 17 -1.41 -31.12 -9.06
N TYR A 18 -1.69 -29.85 -9.29
CA TYR A 18 -3.02 -29.26 -9.15
C TYR A 18 -3.39 -28.51 -10.42
N LYS A 19 -4.67 -28.48 -10.75
CA LYS A 19 -5.20 -27.52 -11.73
C LYS A 19 -5.10 -26.10 -11.19
N GLN A 20 -5.24 -25.10 -12.03
CA GLN A 20 -5.38 -23.71 -11.60
C GLN A 20 -6.62 -23.46 -10.74
N THR A 21 -7.62 -24.35 -10.82
CA THR A 21 -8.80 -24.37 -9.94
C THR A 21 -8.54 -24.98 -8.56
N GLY A 22 -7.30 -25.36 -8.25
CA GLY A 22 -6.93 -26.02 -6.99
C GLY A 22 -7.16 -27.53 -6.95
N ALA A 23 -7.91 -28.13 -7.89
CA ALA A 23 -8.20 -29.56 -7.87
C ALA A 23 -6.93 -30.41 -8.09
N VAL A 24 -6.76 -31.48 -7.31
CA VAL A 24 -5.63 -32.41 -7.43
C VAL A 24 -5.70 -33.19 -8.74
N VAL A 25 -4.62 -33.16 -9.52
CA VAL A 25 -4.47 -33.92 -10.77
C VAL A 25 -3.67 -35.20 -10.53
N ALA A 26 -2.50 -35.08 -9.91
CA ALA A 26 -1.58 -36.18 -9.72
C ALA A 26 -0.94 -36.17 -8.33
N THR A 27 -0.75 -37.35 -7.77
CA THR A 27 -0.10 -37.60 -6.48
C THR A 27 0.94 -38.70 -6.64
N PRO A 28 2.13 -38.36 -7.23
CA PRO A 28 3.17 -39.36 -7.51
C PRO A 28 3.55 -40.13 -6.26
N HIS A 29 3.71 -41.46 -6.40
CA HIS A 29 4.17 -42.38 -5.36
C HIS A 29 3.32 -42.43 -4.07
N ILE A 30 2.08 -41.90 -4.05
CA ILE A 30 1.23 -41.85 -2.84
C ILE A 30 0.92 -43.25 -2.27
N GLY A 31 0.94 -44.29 -3.11
CA GLY A 31 0.74 -45.68 -2.70
C GLY A 31 2.03 -46.48 -2.54
N GLY A 32 3.20 -45.81 -2.58
CA GLY A 32 4.52 -46.42 -2.56
C GLY A 32 5.29 -46.18 -3.87
N PRO A 33 6.56 -46.59 -3.97
CA PRO A 33 7.39 -46.37 -5.14
C PRO A 33 6.73 -46.87 -6.43
N GLY A 34 6.47 -45.96 -7.37
CA GLY A 34 5.80 -46.24 -8.66
C GLY A 34 4.26 -46.30 -8.62
N TYR A 35 3.63 -46.28 -7.47
CA TYR A 35 2.17 -46.34 -7.31
C TYR A 35 1.57 -44.96 -7.03
N ASN A 36 0.85 -44.38 -7.99
CA ASN A 36 0.24 -43.06 -7.91
C ASN A 36 -1.17 -43.04 -7.33
N TYR A 37 -1.59 -44.13 -6.69
CA TYR A 37 -2.92 -44.36 -6.13
C TYR A 37 -2.82 -45.12 -4.81
N HIS A 38 -3.68 -44.78 -3.87
CA HIS A 38 -3.91 -45.53 -2.62
C HIS A 38 -5.38 -45.42 -2.22
N SER A 39 -6.02 -46.55 -1.85
CA SER A 39 -7.46 -46.59 -1.53
C SER A 39 -7.89 -45.71 -0.36
N GLY A 40 -6.99 -45.43 0.57
CA GLY A 40 -7.24 -44.55 1.70
C GLY A 40 -7.06 -43.04 1.39
N ILE A 41 -6.83 -42.67 0.11
CA ILE A 41 -6.62 -41.28 -0.31
C ILE A 41 -7.66 -40.86 -1.33
N ASN A 42 -8.55 -39.96 -0.93
CA ASN A 42 -9.53 -39.34 -1.82
C ASN A 42 -9.00 -37.99 -2.30
N LYS A 43 -8.62 -37.90 -3.58
CA LYS A 43 -8.09 -36.66 -4.18
C LYS A 43 -9.06 -35.48 -4.14
N ASN A 44 -10.37 -35.74 -4.11
CA ASN A 44 -11.39 -34.69 -4.05
C ASN A 44 -11.43 -33.99 -2.69
N GLU A 45 -10.82 -34.57 -1.67
CA GLU A 45 -10.71 -34.02 -0.31
C GLU A 45 -9.40 -33.26 -0.08
N LEU A 46 -8.55 -33.16 -1.10
CA LEU A 46 -7.19 -32.59 -1.00
C LEU A 46 -6.94 -31.44 -1.99
N PRO A 47 -7.94 -30.60 -2.35
CA PRO A 47 -7.68 -29.45 -3.20
C PRO A 47 -6.80 -28.43 -2.48
N LEU A 48 -6.22 -27.51 -3.26
CA LEU A 48 -5.69 -26.28 -2.67
C LEU A 48 -6.83 -25.47 -2.05
N ILE A 49 -6.57 -24.85 -0.92
CA ILE A 49 -7.54 -23.98 -0.25
C ILE A 49 -7.61 -22.69 -1.05
N GLU A 50 -8.82 -22.27 -1.40
CA GLU A 50 -9.07 -21.01 -2.09
C GLU A 50 -8.98 -19.86 -1.09
N ALA A 51 -8.17 -18.84 -1.42
CA ALA A 51 -8.13 -17.58 -0.69
C ALA A 51 -8.96 -16.55 -1.45
N ARG A 52 -9.87 -15.85 -0.75
CA ARG A 52 -10.59 -14.72 -1.34
C ARG A 52 -9.59 -13.63 -1.73
N SER A 53 -9.70 -13.13 -2.95
CA SER A 53 -8.82 -12.07 -3.44
C SER A 53 -9.62 -11.02 -4.22
N HIS A 54 -9.10 -9.79 -4.22
CA HIS A 54 -9.62 -8.68 -4.99
C HIS A 54 -8.45 -7.87 -5.54
N ILE A 55 -8.60 -7.28 -6.73
CA ILE A 55 -7.59 -6.38 -7.32
C ILE A 55 -8.19 -4.98 -7.39
N TRP A 56 -7.50 -4.02 -6.78
CA TRP A 56 -7.84 -2.61 -6.87
C TRP A 56 -6.58 -1.77 -6.96
N ARG A 57 -6.51 -0.90 -7.95
CA ARG A 57 -5.34 -0.03 -8.22
C ARG A 57 -4.02 -0.80 -8.28
N ASP A 58 -4.01 -1.92 -9.02
CA ASP A 58 -2.86 -2.82 -9.18
C ASP A 58 -2.39 -3.51 -7.87
N VAL A 59 -3.09 -3.32 -6.78
CA VAL A 59 -2.82 -4.01 -5.52
C VAL A 59 -3.71 -5.24 -5.40
N ILE A 60 -3.10 -6.38 -5.08
CA ILE A 60 -3.81 -7.63 -4.81
C ILE A 60 -4.09 -7.72 -3.32
N PHE A 61 -5.37 -7.63 -2.95
CA PHE A 61 -5.84 -7.88 -1.59
C PHE A 61 -6.18 -9.37 -1.44
N ILE A 62 -5.77 -9.96 -0.33
CA ILE A 62 -6.06 -11.35 -0.02
C ILE A 62 -6.67 -11.49 1.37
N ASN A 63 -7.69 -12.36 1.49
CA ASN A 63 -8.27 -12.74 2.77
C ASN A 63 -8.15 -14.26 2.93
N PRO A 64 -7.14 -14.75 3.69
CA PRO A 64 -6.82 -16.17 3.77
C PRO A 64 -7.90 -17.04 4.42
N ASP A 65 -8.68 -16.50 5.36
CA ASP A 65 -9.76 -17.22 6.04
C ASP A 65 -11.08 -17.19 5.24
N GLY A 66 -11.17 -16.38 4.18
CA GLY A 66 -12.34 -16.25 3.33
C GLY A 66 -13.56 -15.60 3.98
N MET A 67 -13.43 -15.08 5.21
CA MET A 67 -14.54 -14.59 6.02
C MET A 67 -14.81 -13.09 5.87
N ALA A 68 -13.88 -12.32 5.29
CA ALA A 68 -14.10 -10.90 5.06
C ALA A 68 -15.34 -10.67 4.16
N PRO A 69 -16.12 -9.63 4.41
CA PRO A 69 -17.13 -9.16 3.46
C PRO A 69 -16.53 -8.82 2.08
N PRO A 70 -17.35 -8.62 1.04
CA PRO A 70 -16.85 -8.14 -0.26
C PRO A 70 -16.03 -6.86 -0.12
N PHE A 71 -14.96 -6.75 -0.92
CA PHE A 71 -14.05 -5.60 -0.88
C PHE A 71 -14.78 -4.27 -1.07
N GLU A 72 -15.72 -4.23 -2.02
CA GLU A 72 -16.50 -3.05 -2.37
C GLU A 72 -17.44 -2.59 -1.24
N GLU A 73 -17.87 -3.53 -0.39
CA GLU A 73 -18.70 -3.19 0.78
C GLU A 73 -17.83 -2.61 1.90
N VAL A 74 -16.69 -3.26 2.18
CA VAL A 74 -15.78 -2.84 3.27
C VAL A 74 -15.15 -1.48 2.96
N HIS A 75 -14.72 -1.27 1.72
CA HIS A 75 -13.96 -0.07 1.34
C HIS A 75 -14.79 0.99 0.62
N LYS A 76 -16.13 0.81 0.60
CA LYS A 76 -17.05 1.74 -0.05
C LYS A 76 -16.79 3.23 0.24
N PRO A 77 -16.49 3.65 1.49
CA PRO A 77 -16.24 5.06 1.76
C PRO A 77 -15.07 5.65 0.96
N LEU A 78 -13.97 4.89 0.80
CA LEU A 78 -12.82 5.33 0.01
C LEU A 78 -13.09 5.23 -1.49
N LEU A 79 -13.77 4.17 -1.93
CA LEU A 79 -14.15 3.99 -3.33
C LEU A 79 -15.06 5.13 -3.81
N ASP A 80 -16.06 5.51 -3.01
CA ASP A 80 -16.93 6.64 -3.32
C ASP A 80 -16.17 7.97 -3.32
N ARG A 81 -15.29 8.19 -2.35
CA ARG A 81 -14.46 9.39 -2.25
C ARG A 81 -13.57 9.59 -3.48
N TRP A 82 -13.00 8.52 -3.98
CA TRP A 82 -12.05 8.53 -5.10
C TRP A 82 -12.63 8.00 -6.42
N ALA A 83 -13.96 7.99 -6.55
CA ALA A 83 -14.64 7.49 -7.76
C ALA A 83 -14.17 8.21 -9.05
N VAL A 84 -13.79 9.49 -8.94
CA VAL A 84 -13.24 10.24 -10.09
C VAL A 84 -11.90 9.69 -10.58
N PHE A 85 -11.14 8.99 -9.73
CA PHE A 85 -9.88 8.32 -10.07
C PHE A 85 -10.07 6.84 -10.47
N ASP A 86 -11.29 6.35 -10.62
CA ASP A 86 -11.56 5.02 -11.17
C ASP A 86 -11.40 5.04 -12.70
N GLN A 87 -10.16 5.21 -13.13
CA GLN A 87 -9.74 5.36 -14.51
C GLN A 87 -8.49 4.51 -14.76
N PRO A 88 -8.17 4.19 -16.02
CA PRO A 88 -6.91 3.51 -16.34
C PRO A 88 -5.71 4.28 -15.81
N MET A 89 -4.76 3.53 -15.26
CA MET A 89 -3.50 4.06 -14.72
C MET A 89 -2.33 3.33 -15.37
N TYR A 90 -1.24 4.03 -15.57
CA TYR A 90 -0.09 3.55 -16.33
C TYR A 90 1.19 3.79 -15.55
N SER A 91 2.06 2.80 -15.45
CA SER A 91 3.37 2.90 -14.80
C SER A 91 4.47 2.33 -15.69
N ASP A 92 5.65 2.92 -15.59
CA ASP A 92 6.90 2.32 -16.03
C ASP A 92 7.74 2.00 -14.79
N MET A 93 7.69 0.75 -14.36
CA MET A 93 8.38 0.29 -13.15
C MET A 93 9.89 0.59 -13.14
N SER A 94 10.50 0.83 -14.31
CA SER A 94 11.94 1.09 -14.39
C SER A 94 12.34 2.48 -13.87
N ASP A 95 11.42 3.45 -13.87
CA ASP A 95 11.68 4.82 -13.44
C ASP A 95 10.60 5.41 -12.53
N SER A 96 9.55 4.64 -12.22
CA SER A 96 8.40 5.06 -11.40
C SER A 96 8.20 4.17 -10.17
N SER A 97 9.09 3.22 -9.91
CA SER A 97 9.05 2.39 -8.70
C SER A 97 10.36 2.44 -7.92
N PHE A 98 10.24 2.28 -6.63
CA PHE A 98 11.38 2.12 -5.73
C PHE A 98 10.95 1.42 -4.44
N HIS A 99 11.92 1.01 -3.64
CA HIS A 99 11.67 0.46 -2.32
C HIS A 99 12.65 1.02 -1.30
N LEU A 100 12.24 0.99 -0.05
CA LEU A 100 13.02 1.42 1.10
C LEU A 100 13.03 0.32 2.15
N ASP A 101 14.19 0.06 2.74
CA ASP A 101 14.34 -0.82 3.90
C ASP A 101 14.44 0.05 5.15
N VAL A 102 13.55 -0.15 6.14
CA VAL A 102 13.46 0.70 7.32
C VAL A 102 13.45 -0.15 8.60
N ASN A 103 14.29 0.22 9.57
CA ASN A 103 14.42 -0.51 10.84
C ASN A 103 13.39 -0.01 11.86
N THR A 104 12.13 -0.25 11.57
CA THR A 104 11.00 0.16 12.41
C THR A 104 9.89 -0.89 12.40
N ASN A 105 8.93 -0.74 13.30
CA ASN A 105 7.68 -1.47 13.23
C ASN A 105 6.74 -0.82 12.21
N TRP A 106 6.04 -1.63 11.43
CA TRP A 106 5.14 -1.15 10.39
C TRP A 106 4.09 -0.12 10.88
N LYS A 107 3.66 -0.23 12.14
CA LYS A 107 2.70 0.71 12.72
C LYS A 107 3.28 2.12 12.89
N LEU A 108 4.59 2.23 13.15
CA LEU A 108 5.23 3.53 13.28
C LEU A 108 5.36 4.24 11.93
N ALA A 109 5.58 3.50 10.84
CA ALA A 109 5.53 4.05 9.49
C ALA A 109 4.12 4.52 9.12
N VAL A 110 3.09 3.76 9.52
CA VAL A 110 1.68 4.18 9.37
C VAL A 110 1.39 5.43 10.21
N GLU A 111 1.77 5.46 11.49
CA GLU A 111 1.60 6.62 12.39
C GLU A 111 2.19 7.88 11.77
N ASN A 112 3.42 7.80 11.25
CA ASN A 112 4.13 8.93 10.65
C ASN A 112 3.42 9.46 9.39
N TYR A 113 2.94 8.58 8.51
CA TYR A 113 2.27 9.01 7.29
C TYR A 113 0.89 9.62 7.50
N LEU A 114 0.20 9.24 8.57
CA LEU A 114 -1.19 9.64 8.82
C LEU A 114 -1.37 11.13 9.15
N GLU A 115 -0.33 11.81 9.64
CA GLU A 115 -0.43 13.18 10.13
C GLU A 115 0.56 14.10 9.40
N SER A 116 0.26 15.39 9.39
CA SER A 116 1.11 16.42 8.79
C SER A 116 1.91 17.25 9.82
N TYR A 117 1.80 16.91 11.09
CA TYR A 117 2.37 17.70 12.17
C TYR A 117 3.90 17.84 12.10
N HIS A 118 4.59 16.77 11.63
CA HIS A 118 6.04 16.75 11.48
C HIS A 118 6.55 17.52 10.24
N LEU A 119 5.69 17.85 9.28
CA LEU A 119 6.06 18.44 7.98
C LEU A 119 7.09 19.57 8.05
N PRO A 120 6.89 20.62 8.89
CA PRO A 120 7.79 21.79 8.89
C PRO A 120 9.23 21.48 9.27
N TRP A 121 9.45 20.40 10.02
CA TRP A 121 10.75 20.05 10.58
C TRP A 121 11.44 18.91 9.82
N ILE A 122 10.67 17.99 9.26
CA ILE A 122 11.19 16.78 8.59
C ILE A 122 11.25 16.98 7.09
N HIS A 123 10.27 17.66 6.50
CA HIS A 123 10.15 17.87 5.06
C HIS A 123 10.23 19.37 4.66
N PRO A 124 11.33 20.07 4.91
CA PRO A 124 11.41 21.50 4.59
C PRO A 124 11.24 21.77 3.08
N GLY A 125 11.65 20.83 2.23
CA GLY A 125 11.44 20.89 0.78
C GLY A 125 9.96 20.83 0.41
N LEU A 126 9.23 19.82 0.90
CA LEU A 126 7.78 19.67 0.70
C LEU A 126 7.02 20.85 1.30
N ASN A 127 7.34 21.23 2.54
CA ASN A 127 6.69 22.34 3.24
C ASN A 127 6.89 23.69 2.53
N SER A 128 7.83 23.81 1.59
CA SER A 128 8.00 25.03 0.79
C SER A 128 6.87 25.32 -0.20
N TYR A 129 6.14 24.26 -0.62
CA TYR A 129 5.04 24.34 -1.59
C TYR A 129 3.76 23.58 -1.18
N SER A 130 3.79 22.90 -0.05
CA SER A 130 2.65 22.23 0.59
C SER A 130 2.82 22.42 2.09
N LYS A 131 2.35 23.55 2.62
CA LYS A 131 2.63 23.96 3.97
C LYS A 131 1.70 23.28 4.97
N LEU A 132 2.13 23.18 6.24
CA LEU A 132 1.32 22.61 7.31
C LEU A 132 -0.08 23.24 7.41
N GLU A 133 -0.20 24.55 7.25
CA GLU A 133 -1.48 25.25 7.29
C GLU A 133 -2.41 24.97 6.09
N ASP A 134 -1.88 24.36 5.02
CA ASP A 134 -2.66 23.95 3.86
C ASP A 134 -3.21 22.51 4.01
N HIS A 135 -2.93 21.85 5.15
CA HIS A 135 -3.34 20.45 5.39
C HIS A 135 -4.57 20.35 6.29
N GLU A 136 -5.40 19.35 6.02
CA GLU A 136 -6.58 18.99 6.78
C GLU A 136 -6.62 17.48 6.99
N ASN A 137 -7.15 17.03 8.14
CA ASN A 137 -7.31 15.61 8.42
C ASN A 137 -8.42 14.98 7.57
N ILE A 138 -8.20 13.73 7.18
CA ILE A 138 -9.23 12.82 6.64
C ILE A 138 -9.37 11.69 7.64
N VAL A 139 -10.60 11.44 8.11
CA VAL A 139 -10.88 10.29 8.99
C VAL A 139 -12.15 9.58 8.56
N GLU A 140 -12.06 8.26 8.44
CA GLU A 140 -13.20 7.36 8.24
C GLU A 140 -13.03 6.17 9.18
N TYR A 141 -13.75 6.22 10.30
CA TYR A 141 -13.58 5.26 11.39
C TYR A 141 -13.78 3.82 10.94
N GLY A 142 -12.78 2.97 11.21
CA GLY A 142 -12.80 1.56 10.87
C GLY A 142 -12.28 1.22 9.47
N HIS A 143 -11.96 2.20 8.63
CA HIS A 143 -11.62 1.98 7.22
C HIS A 143 -10.28 2.58 6.81
N TYR A 144 -10.14 3.89 6.88
CA TYR A 144 -8.93 4.62 6.50
C TYR A 144 -8.84 5.95 7.22
N ALA A 145 -7.65 6.51 7.24
CA ALA A 145 -7.41 7.87 7.69
C ALA A 145 -6.22 8.47 6.93
N GLY A 146 -6.02 9.77 7.07
CA GLY A 146 -4.93 10.47 6.40
C GLY A 146 -5.14 11.98 6.38
N GLN A 147 -4.67 12.61 5.31
CA GLN A 147 -4.66 14.06 5.18
C GLN A 147 -4.93 14.54 3.76
N ILE A 148 -5.43 15.75 3.64
CA ILE A 148 -5.53 16.55 2.41
C ILE A 148 -4.42 17.58 2.45
N SER A 149 -3.73 17.80 1.33
CA SER A 149 -3.04 19.06 1.06
C SER A 149 -3.89 19.88 0.08
N ASN A 150 -4.35 21.04 0.49
CA ASN A 150 -5.10 21.96 -0.37
C ASN A 150 -4.19 22.72 -1.33
N LYS A 151 -2.84 22.55 -1.19
CA LYS A 151 -1.86 23.24 -2.00
C LYS A 151 -0.64 22.37 -2.28
N TYR A 152 -0.77 21.49 -3.24
CA TYR A 152 0.30 20.66 -3.76
C TYR A 152 0.65 21.09 -5.19
N ILE A 153 1.77 21.79 -5.36
CA ILE A 153 2.19 22.34 -6.67
C ILE A 153 3.68 22.02 -6.89
N PRO A 154 4.02 20.77 -7.23
CA PRO A 154 5.40 20.39 -7.52
C PRO A 154 5.92 21.08 -8.79
N ARG A 155 7.23 21.24 -8.87
CA ARG A 155 7.90 21.81 -10.06
C ARG A 155 8.99 20.85 -10.52
N TYR A 156 8.98 20.55 -11.81
CA TYR A 156 10.01 19.74 -12.46
C TYR A 156 10.99 20.62 -13.23
N SER A 157 12.27 20.25 -13.25
CA SER A 157 13.31 21.00 -13.94
C SER A 157 13.10 21.03 -15.46
N THR A 158 12.40 20.00 -15.98
CA THR A 158 12.01 19.89 -17.38
C THR A 158 11.01 20.96 -17.82
N GLY A 159 10.30 21.60 -16.87
CA GLY A 159 9.17 22.50 -17.13
C GLY A 159 7.93 21.81 -17.69
N LYS A 160 7.97 20.46 -17.87
CA LYS A 160 6.84 19.67 -18.34
C LYS A 160 5.92 19.32 -17.18
N LEU A 161 4.64 19.20 -17.48
CA LEU A 161 3.61 18.68 -16.57
C LEU A 161 3.06 17.39 -17.16
N PHE A 162 2.63 16.47 -16.31
CA PHE A 162 1.91 15.28 -16.75
C PHE A 162 0.47 15.63 -17.16
N ASN A 163 -0.13 14.79 -17.99
CA ASN A 163 -1.55 14.88 -18.27
C ASN A 163 -2.36 14.60 -17.01
N GLU A 164 -3.45 15.32 -16.85
CA GLU A 164 -4.35 15.17 -15.69
C GLU A 164 -5.33 14.02 -15.91
N PHE A 165 -5.82 13.41 -14.82
CA PHE A 165 -6.95 12.50 -14.86
C PHE A 165 -8.18 13.24 -15.38
N GLN A 166 -9.04 12.53 -16.10
CA GLN A 166 -10.21 13.14 -16.70
C GLN A 166 -11.32 13.44 -15.67
N ASN A 167 -12.13 14.44 -15.96
CA ASN A 167 -13.29 14.81 -15.15
C ASN A 167 -13.00 15.22 -13.70
N LEU A 168 -11.78 15.64 -13.40
CA LEU A 168 -11.46 16.23 -12.10
C LEU A 168 -12.15 17.59 -11.95
N GLY A 169 -12.66 17.89 -10.75
CA GLY A 169 -13.13 19.22 -10.40
C GLY A 169 -11.96 20.21 -10.23
N PRO A 170 -12.22 21.53 -10.26
CA PRO A 170 -11.19 22.57 -10.17
C PRO A 170 -10.42 22.55 -8.83
N GLU A 171 -10.99 21.95 -7.80
CA GLU A 171 -10.30 21.76 -6.51
C GLU A 171 -9.03 20.92 -6.64
N TRP A 172 -8.97 20.00 -7.62
CA TRP A 172 -7.81 19.14 -7.87
C TRP A 172 -6.64 19.88 -8.55
N ASP A 173 -6.82 21.10 -9.03
CA ASP A 173 -5.72 21.89 -9.63
C ASP A 173 -4.51 21.99 -8.68
N THR A 174 -4.78 22.02 -7.36
CA THR A 174 -3.76 22.15 -6.32
C THR A 174 -3.90 21.15 -5.19
N LYS A 175 -4.91 20.30 -5.22
CA LYS A 175 -5.20 19.36 -4.16
C LYS A 175 -4.41 18.06 -4.31
N GLY A 176 -3.96 17.51 -3.18
CA GLY A 176 -3.52 16.12 -3.04
C GLY A 176 -4.20 15.48 -1.84
N GLU A 177 -4.51 14.21 -1.92
CA GLU A 177 -5.02 13.43 -0.79
C GLU A 177 -4.10 12.24 -0.52
N TYR A 178 -3.82 12.03 0.75
CA TYR A 178 -2.88 11.04 1.25
C TYR A 178 -3.55 10.23 2.33
N VAL A 179 -3.76 8.94 2.12
CA VAL A 179 -4.48 8.09 3.07
C VAL A 179 -3.76 6.77 3.30
N VAL A 180 -3.99 6.19 4.47
CA VAL A 180 -3.69 4.80 4.75
C VAL A 180 -4.99 4.02 4.72
N LEU A 181 -5.12 3.11 3.77
CA LEU A 181 -6.15 2.06 3.82
C LEU A 181 -5.63 0.97 4.75
N PHE A 182 -6.30 0.82 5.90
CA PHE A 182 -5.81 -0.09 6.94
C PHE A 182 -5.78 -1.55 6.47
N PRO A 183 -4.72 -2.31 6.84
CA PRO A 183 -3.68 -1.97 7.82
C PRO A 183 -2.47 -1.21 7.28
N ASN A 184 -2.02 -1.44 6.04
CA ASN A 184 -0.65 -1.16 5.62
C ASN A 184 -0.51 -0.70 4.16
N LEU A 185 -1.60 -0.28 3.53
CA LEU A 185 -1.56 0.29 2.18
C LEU A 185 -1.66 1.81 2.28
N ILE A 186 -0.59 2.47 1.93
CA ILE A 186 -0.47 3.91 1.83
C ILE A 186 -0.78 4.33 0.38
N LEU A 187 -1.55 5.37 0.21
CA LEU A 187 -2.05 5.83 -1.06
C LEU A 187 -1.95 7.34 -1.15
N GLY A 188 -1.54 7.86 -2.31
CA GLY A 188 -1.60 9.27 -2.62
C GLY A 188 -2.28 9.50 -3.96
N VAL A 189 -3.17 10.48 -4.04
CA VAL A 189 -3.82 10.90 -5.30
C VAL A 189 -3.62 12.39 -5.53
N GLN A 190 -3.15 12.73 -6.71
CA GLN A 190 -2.97 14.07 -7.24
C GLN A 190 -3.62 14.14 -8.62
N LYS A 191 -3.74 15.32 -9.18
CA LYS A 191 -4.43 15.52 -10.46
C LYS A 191 -3.86 14.76 -11.65
N ASP A 192 -2.58 14.42 -11.61
CA ASP A 192 -1.82 13.92 -12.76
C ASP A 192 -1.07 12.61 -12.49
N HIS A 193 -0.96 12.21 -11.23
CA HIS A 193 -0.38 10.94 -10.82
C HIS A 193 -0.99 10.44 -9.52
N VAL A 194 -0.85 9.16 -9.27
CA VAL A 194 -1.17 8.50 -8.00
C VAL A 194 -0.01 7.61 -7.60
N PHE A 195 0.11 7.29 -6.33
CA PHE A 195 1.05 6.25 -5.90
C PHE A 195 0.40 5.28 -4.93
N ASN A 196 0.88 4.05 -4.98
CA ASN A 196 0.62 3.01 -4.01
C ASN A 196 1.92 2.71 -3.28
N LEU A 197 1.88 2.65 -1.94
CA LEU A 197 2.98 2.20 -1.11
C LEU A 197 2.49 1.07 -0.22
N ILE A 198 3.07 -0.12 -0.38
CA ILE A 198 2.78 -1.28 0.46
C ILE A 198 3.88 -1.38 1.51
N ILE A 199 3.50 -1.36 2.78
CA ILE A 199 4.41 -1.66 3.89
C ILE A 199 4.42 -3.17 4.11
N GLU A 200 5.54 -3.83 3.80
CA GLU A 200 5.78 -5.24 4.06
C GLU A 200 6.49 -5.42 5.41
N PRO A 201 5.82 -5.95 6.45
CA PRO A 201 6.47 -6.27 7.71
C PRO A 201 7.41 -7.48 7.56
N LEU A 202 8.71 -7.28 7.74
CA LEU A 202 9.72 -8.35 7.76
C LEU A 202 9.98 -8.87 9.17
N GLY A 203 9.49 -8.17 10.18
CA GLY A 203 9.63 -8.52 11.58
C GLY A 203 9.11 -7.42 12.50
N PRO A 204 9.25 -7.55 13.81
CA PRO A 204 8.75 -6.55 14.75
C PRO A 204 9.47 -5.19 14.65
N ASN A 205 10.67 -5.15 14.06
CA ASN A 205 11.54 -3.99 13.99
C ASN A 205 12.09 -3.72 12.59
N GLN A 206 11.51 -4.31 11.58
CA GLN A 206 11.97 -4.14 10.20
C GLN A 206 10.80 -4.24 9.23
N ILE A 207 10.79 -3.33 8.29
CA ILE A 207 9.84 -3.29 7.18
C ILE A 207 10.58 -3.06 5.87
N LYS A 208 9.90 -3.40 4.78
CA LYS A 208 10.21 -2.92 3.45
C LYS A 208 9.00 -2.16 2.90
N GLU A 209 9.25 -1.00 2.33
CA GLU A 209 8.24 -0.21 1.63
C GLU A 209 8.41 -0.40 0.14
N HIS A 210 7.32 -0.72 -0.55
CA HIS A 210 7.28 -0.89 -2.00
C HIS A 210 6.40 0.21 -2.58
N ILE A 211 6.99 1.09 -3.35
CA ILE A 211 6.33 2.25 -3.94
C ILE A 211 6.24 2.10 -5.45
N GLU A 212 5.03 2.32 -5.98
CA GLU A 212 4.76 2.38 -7.41
C GLU A 212 3.97 3.65 -7.73
N ILE A 213 4.42 4.41 -8.74
CA ILE A 213 3.77 5.64 -9.20
C ILE A 213 3.09 5.39 -10.54
N TYR A 214 1.86 5.85 -10.67
CA TYR A 214 1.02 5.69 -11.86
C TYR A 214 0.61 7.05 -12.40
N TYR A 215 0.50 7.13 -13.72
CA TYR A 215 0.11 8.32 -14.46
C TYR A 215 -1.23 8.11 -15.16
N SER A 216 -1.91 9.20 -15.47
CA SER A 216 -3.25 9.22 -16.04
C SER A 216 -3.34 8.77 -17.50
N ASP A 217 -2.23 8.81 -18.25
CA ASP A 217 -2.23 8.62 -19.70
C ASP A 217 -1.00 7.82 -20.15
N PRO A 218 -1.14 6.86 -21.10
CA PRO A 218 -0.02 6.03 -21.56
C PRO A 218 1.07 6.83 -22.29
N SER A 219 0.77 8.02 -22.83
CA SER A 219 1.78 8.87 -23.44
C SER A 219 2.80 9.41 -22.42
N MET A 220 2.44 9.44 -21.15
CA MET A 220 3.35 9.79 -20.04
C MET A 220 4.49 8.78 -19.88
N LEU A 221 4.36 7.56 -20.44
CA LEU A 221 5.41 6.53 -20.44
C LEU A 221 6.43 6.68 -21.59
N SER A 222 6.24 7.63 -22.50
CA SER A 222 7.18 7.86 -23.59
C SER A 222 8.54 8.39 -23.10
N ASP A 223 9.58 8.23 -23.92
CA ASP A 223 10.94 8.75 -23.65
C ASP A 223 10.94 10.26 -23.41
N GLU A 224 9.99 10.99 -24.02
CA GLU A 224 9.83 12.43 -23.86
C GLU A 224 9.56 12.83 -22.40
N TYR A 225 8.88 11.98 -21.62
CA TYR A 225 8.55 12.22 -20.20
C TYR A 225 9.49 11.50 -19.23
N GLN A 226 10.43 10.69 -19.70
CA GLN A 226 11.30 9.90 -18.84
C GLN A 226 11.97 10.72 -17.74
N GLN A 227 12.60 11.84 -18.10
CA GLN A 227 13.25 12.71 -17.11
C GLN A 227 12.25 13.27 -16.09
N THR A 228 11.05 13.67 -16.54
CA THR A 228 10.01 14.19 -15.63
C THR A 228 9.51 13.11 -14.67
N ARG A 229 9.33 11.86 -15.14
CA ARG A 229 8.97 10.72 -14.27
C ARG A 229 10.06 10.45 -13.24
N GLN A 230 11.33 10.44 -13.65
CA GLN A 230 12.46 10.25 -12.73
C GLN A 230 12.55 11.36 -11.68
N GLU A 231 12.28 12.61 -12.06
CA GLU A 231 12.23 13.72 -11.10
C GLU A 231 11.05 13.56 -10.11
N ASN A 232 9.88 13.15 -10.58
CA ASN A 232 8.72 12.87 -9.72
C ASN A 232 9.00 11.72 -8.75
N ALA A 233 9.52 10.60 -9.25
CA ALA A 233 9.90 9.46 -8.42
C ALA A 233 10.97 9.84 -7.39
N LYS A 234 11.97 10.64 -7.79
CA LYS A 234 12.99 11.15 -6.88
C LYS A 234 12.41 12.08 -5.81
N LEU A 235 11.43 12.92 -6.17
CA LEU A 235 10.76 13.81 -5.22
C LEU A 235 10.09 12.99 -4.12
N TRP A 236 9.24 12.02 -4.49
CA TRP A 236 8.58 11.14 -3.53
C TRP A 236 9.57 10.31 -2.74
N LYS A 237 10.57 9.74 -3.40
CA LYS A 237 11.63 8.99 -2.70
C LYS A 237 12.32 9.83 -1.64
N THR A 238 12.65 11.09 -1.94
CA THR A 238 13.28 11.99 -0.98
C THR A 238 12.37 12.24 0.22
N VAL A 239 11.07 12.48 0.01
CA VAL A 239 10.10 12.67 1.10
C VAL A 239 10.07 11.44 2.02
N PHE A 240 9.94 10.24 1.48
CA PHE A 240 9.93 9.00 2.28
C PHE A 240 11.29 8.71 2.95
N GLU A 241 12.42 9.03 2.30
CA GLU A 241 13.75 8.86 2.90
C GLU A 241 13.98 9.82 4.08
N GLU A 242 13.42 11.02 4.04
CA GLU A 242 13.50 11.99 5.14
C GLU A 242 12.85 11.47 6.43
N ASP A 243 11.84 10.61 6.33
CA ASP A 243 11.15 10.02 7.48
C ASP A 243 11.93 8.90 8.17
N ILE A 244 12.86 8.23 7.48
CA ILE A 244 13.52 7.02 7.98
C ILE A 244 14.15 7.24 9.35
N PHE A 245 14.93 8.31 9.52
CA PHE A 245 15.61 8.55 10.80
C PHE A 245 14.64 8.81 11.96
N VAL A 246 13.47 9.40 11.66
CA VAL A 246 12.43 9.70 12.65
C VAL A 246 11.75 8.41 13.11
N VAL A 247 11.26 7.60 12.19
CA VAL A 247 10.54 6.36 12.53
C VAL A 247 11.47 5.32 13.17
N GLU A 248 12.75 5.26 12.77
CA GLU A 248 13.76 4.47 13.47
C GLU A 248 14.07 5.01 14.87
N GLY A 249 14.07 6.33 15.04
CA GLY A 249 14.18 6.99 16.34
C GLY A 249 12.99 6.67 17.24
N MET A 250 11.77 6.75 16.71
CA MET A 250 10.54 6.34 17.39
C MET A 250 10.61 4.88 17.84
N GLN A 251 11.04 3.96 16.97
CA GLN A 251 11.22 2.55 17.31
C GLN A 251 12.17 2.35 18.49
N LYS A 252 13.31 3.05 18.51
CA LYS A 252 14.25 3.01 19.62
C LYS A 252 13.62 3.55 20.91
N GLY A 253 12.85 4.66 20.80
CA GLY A 253 12.15 5.27 21.92
C GLY A 253 11.13 4.34 22.58
N ARG A 254 10.43 3.50 21.80
CA ARG A 254 9.47 2.51 22.32
C ARG A 254 10.10 1.47 23.27
N TYR A 255 11.41 1.24 23.18
CA TYR A 255 12.13 0.35 24.10
C TYR A 255 12.68 1.04 25.34
N ALA A 256 12.53 2.35 25.48
CA ALA A 256 12.99 3.06 26.66
C ALA A 256 12.18 2.68 27.90
N LYS A 257 12.85 2.43 29.03
CA LYS A 257 12.19 2.00 30.28
C LYS A 257 11.17 3.00 30.82
N GLY A 258 11.32 4.28 30.50
CA GLY A 258 10.41 5.36 30.90
C GLY A 258 9.30 5.66 29.89
N PHE A 259 9.20 4.90 28.79
CA PHE A 259 8.15 5.12 27.81
C PHE A 259 6.79 4.67 28.35
N ASP A 260 5.83 5.59 28.41
CA ASP A 260 4.49 5.41 28.98
C ASP A 260 3.36 5.37 27.91
N GLY A 261 3.71 5.33 26.63
CA GLY A 261 2.77 5.37 25.50
C GLY A 261 2.55 6.76 24.88
N GLY A 262 3.07 7.81 25.53
CA GLY A 262 2.90 9.18 25.02
C GLY A 262 1.47 9.71 25.07
N ARG A 263 1.20 10.79 24.32
CA ARG A 263 -0.12 11.42 24.18
C ARG A 263 -0.30 11.92 22.77
N PHE A 264 -1.48 11.74 22.21
CA PHE A 264 -1.88 12.31 20.93
C PHE A 264 -2.23 13.79 21.07
N SER A 265 -1.84 14.59 20.08
CA SER A 265 -2.44 15.89 19.89
C SER A 265 -3.92 15.73 19.50
N PRO A 266 -4.86 16.37 20.20
CA PRO A 266 -6.29 16.19 19.90
C PRO A 266 -6.70 16.66 18.50
N ILE A 267 -5.88 17.47 17.85
CA ILE A 267 -6.15 18.05 16.52
C ILE A 267 -5.24 17.42 15.47
N MET A 268 -3.91 17.40 15.73
CA MET A 268 -2.94 17.01 14.71
C MET A 268 -2.85 15.50 14.52
N ASP A 269 -3.06 14.72 15.58
CA ASP A 269 -2.93 13.26 15.57
C ASP A 269 -4.27 12.52 15.49
N GLU A 270 -5.36 13.20 15.10
CA GLU A 270 -6.66 12.52 14.97
C GLU A 270 -6.63 11.33 14.02
N PRO A 271 -6.02 11.40 12.81
CA PRO A 271 -5.90 10.25 11.92
C PRO A 271 -5.10 9.10 12.55
N THR A 272 -4.03 9.39 13.27
CA THR A 272 -3.22 8.41 14.01
C THR A 272 -4.04 7.74 15.12
N HIS A 273 -4.85 8.52 15.83
CA HIS A 273 -5.75 7.98 16.87
C HIS A 273 -6.80 7.03 16.28
N VAL A 274 -7.37 7.36 15.11
CA VAL A 274 -8.32 6.50 14.38
C VAL A 274 -7.68 5.15 14.00
N PHE A 275 -6.42 5.17 13.55
CA PHE A 275 -5.67 3.94 13.29
C PHE A 275 -5.46 3.10 14.54
N HIS A 276 -5.10 3.72 15.66
CA HIS A 276 -4.91 3.01 16.94
C HIS A 276 -6.22 2.39 17.45
N ASP A 277 -7.36 3.10 17.33
CA ASP A 277 -8.67 2.55 17.69
C ASP A 277 -9.02 1.34 16.81
N TRP A 278 -8.82 1.46 15.49
CA TRP A 278 -9.01 0.35 14.56
C TRP A 278 -8.14 -0.86 14.94
N TYR A 279 -6.84 -0.64 15.15
CA TYR A 279 -5.90 -1.72 15.48
C TYR A 279 -6.24 -2.41 16.82
N ALA A 280 -6.60 -1.63 17.85
CA ALA A 280 -7.02 -2.16 19.13
C ALA A 280 -8.28 -3.05 19.00
N ARG A 281 -9.27 -2.63 18.20
CA ARG A 281 -10.49 -3.42 17.94
C ARG A 281 -10.16 -4.72 17.22
N GLN A 282 -9.24 -4.73 16.25
CA GLN A 282 -8.83 -5.97 15.59
C GLN A 282 -8.23 -6.98 16.58
N ILE A 283 -7.36 -6.54 17.48
CA ILE A 283 -6.78 -7.41 18.51
C ILE A 283 -7.86 -7.93 19.47
N LEU A 284 -8.74 -7.06 19.97
CA LEU A 284 -9.77 -7.43 20.92
C LEU A 284 -10.82 -8.40 20.34
N ASN A 285 -11.09 -8.29 19.03
CA ASN A 285 -12.01 -9.21 18.35
C ASN A 285 -11.38 -10.58 18.04
N THR A 286 -10.07 -10.72 18.19
CA THR A 286 -9.34 -11.98 17.99
C THR A 286 -9.01 -12.73 19.29
N LEU A 287 -9.22 -12.09 20.45
CA LEU A 287 -9.08 -12.68 21.79
C LEU A 287 -10.41 -13.17 22.32
#